data_ca072b97ac4da9d3cfe088b26bd757b3
#
_entry.id   ca072b97ac4da9d3cfe088b26bd757b3
#
_cell.length_a   1.000
_cell.length_b   1.000
_cell.length_c   1.000
_cell.angle_alpha   90.00
_cell.angle_beta   90.00
_cell.angle_gamma   90.00
#
_symmetry.space_group_name_H-M   'P 1'
#
loop_
_entity.id
_entity.type
_entity.pdbx_description
1 polymer ?
#
loop_
_entity_poly.entity_id
_entity_poly.type
_entity_poly.pdbx_seq_one_letter_code
_entity_poly.pdbx_strand_id
1 'polypeptide(L)'
;MEVEMEFAGRLKKIRIKLIMIGICLIFLGGYSLIQEWKDQKKNTTKKVFDQYTDAFFKENISTNEITMHFFLENPEKYRLEQPKNLYPSMNQGSILNEKIKISKEIEKLKKFKQKELTKKQQNTYMVLMDYLRRQKNLSMYPYYERILGKTSGQQAQILLTLSEYRLKNEKDIKSYFQLLKGLDGYFDSLIEYSKEQVKRNLFLSDQSLKEVLQQIQNVIKQKENNMLVATFNLRIADIKGINAAQKKKYCRENKKLIGTKVLPAYEKLYSHLQALNGNGKNENGLYYYKNGKEYYKVLVAQKTGSDKTIEEMIEISDRSIEKCLRKLIKLQKKYPNIINEYRNHKKI
;
A
#
# COMPACT_ATOMS: atom_id res chain seq x y z
N MET A 1 -28.68 -79.52 36.90
CA MET A 1 -28.95 -79.15 35.48
C MET A 1 -29.51 -77.70 35.37
N GLU A 2 -30.61 -77.33 36.07
CA GLU A 2 -31.17 -75.97 35.97
C GLU A 2 -30.27 -74.90 36.51
N VAL A 3 -29.57 -75.09 37.65
CA VAL A 3 -28.61 -74.16 38.28
C VAL A 3 -27.36 -73.92 37.39
N GLU A 4 -26.89 -74.94 36.69
CA GLU A 4 -25.78 -74.82 35.74
C GLU A 4 -26.16 -74.05 34.46
N MET A 5 -27.39 -74.20 33.96
CA MET A 5 -27.88 -73.44 32.83
C MET A 5 -28.12 -71.97 33.17
N GLU A 6 -28.59 -71.66 34.38
CA GLU A 6 -28.75 -70.27 34.85
C GLU A 6 -27.38 -69.58 35.03
N PHE A 7 -26.39 -70.30 35.61
CA PHE A 7 -25.02 -69.82 35.77
C PHE A 7 -24.32 -69.54 34.43
N ALA A 8 -24.49 -70.45 33.44
CA ALA A 8 -23.95 -70.28 32.12
C ALA A 8 -24.60 -69.09 31.41
N GLY A 9 -25.91 -68.86 31.62
CA GLY A 9 -26.64 -67.70 31.08
C GLY A 9 -26.16 -66.35 31.67
N ARG A 10 -25.85 -66.30 32.97
CA ARG A 10 -25.27 -65.16 33.62
C ARG A 10 -23.85 -64.83 33.15
N LEU A 11 -23.00 -65.85 32.99
CA LEU A 11 -21.66 -65.70 32.42
C LEU A 11 -21.69 -65.19 30.99
N LYS A 12 -22.58 -65.65 30.16
CA LYS A 12 -22.76 -65.20 28.81
C LYS A 12 -23.18 -63.72 28.74
N LYS A 13 -24.11 -63.27 29.61
CA LYS A 13 -24.50 -61.87 29.77
C LYS A 13 -23.37 -60.98 30.20
N ILE A 14 -22.55 -61.44 31.16
CA ILE A 14 -21.33 -60.69 31.62
C ILE A 14 -20.33 -60.55 30.49
N ARG A 15 -20.03 -61.63 29.75
CA ARG A 15 -19.12 -61.56 28.58
C ARG A 15 -19.59 -60.59 27.54
N ILE A 16 -20.88 -60.56 27.19
CA ILE A 16 -21.44 -59.63 26.23
C ILE A 16 -21.29 -58.20 26.72
N LYS A 17 -21.54 -57.91 28.01
CA LYS A 17 -21.34 -56.55 28.59
C LYS A 17 -19.86 -56.13 28.57
N LEU A 18 -18.92 -57.03 28.86
CA LEU A 18 -17.49 -56.72 28.79
C LEU A 18 -17.03 -56.46 27.36
N ILE A 19 -17.52 -57.17 26.36
CA ILE A 19 -17.26 -56.94 24.96
C ILE A 19 -17.81 -55.59 24.52
N MET A 20 -19.04 -55.23 24.93
CA MET A 20 -19.64 -53.90 24.65
C MET A 20 -18.86 -52.76 25.27
N ILE A 21 -18.40 -52.92 26.54
CA ILE A 21 -17.53 -51.94 27.21
C ILE A 21 -16.20 -51.77 26.46
N GLY A 22 -15.58 -52.89 26.05
CA GLY A 22 -14.36 -52.86 25.25
C GLY A 22 -14.50 -52.13 23.91
N ILE A 23 -15.61 -52.38 23.20
CA ILE A 23 -15.94 -51.66 21.96
C ILE A 23 -16.15 -50.16 22.20
N CYS A 24 -16.88 -49.78 23.26
CA CYS A 24 -17.07 -48.39 23.66
C CYS A 24 -15.74 -47.68 23.98
N LEU A 25 -14.82 -48.34 24.69
CA LEU A 25 -13.49 -47.79 25.00
C LEU A 25 -12.64 -47.61 23.74
N ILE A 26 -12.70 -48.51 22.78
CA ILE A 26 -12.01 -48.39 21.47
C ILE A 26 -12.58 -47.20 20.70
N PHE A 27 -13.90 -47.02 20.66
CA PHE A 27 -14.53 -45.86 19.99
C PHE A 27 -14.18 -44.54 20.69
N LEU A 28 -14.16 -44.47 22.02
CA LEU A 28 -13.79 -43.31 22.79
C LEU A 28 -12.29 -42.99 22.59
N GLY A 29 -11.40 -43.98 22.63
CA GLY A 29 -9.97 -43.81 22.35
C GLY A 29 -9.70 -43.36 20.92
N GLY A 30 -10.37 -43.95 19.96
CA GLY A 30 -10.27 -43.55 18.54
C GLY A 30 -10.79 -42.12 18.31
N TYR A 31 -11.88 -41.74 18.95
CA TYR A 31 -12.41 -40.38 18.91
C TYR A 31 -11.42 -39.34 19.50
N SER A 32 -10.82 -39.67 20.66
CA SER A 32 -9.80 -38.83 21.28
C SER A 32 -8.59 -38.59 20.37
N LEU A 33 -8.05 -39.65 19.77
CA LEU A 33 -6.91 -39.57 18.85
C LEU A 33 -7.24 -38.74 17.59
N ILE A 34 -8.45 -38.88 17.07
CA ILE A 34 -8.92 -38.07 15.91
C ILE A 34 -9.03 -36.59 16.31
N GLN A 35 -9.49 -36.27 17.52
CA GLN A 35 -9.57 -34.90 18.00
C GLN A 35 -8.18 -34.30 18.21
N GLU A 36 -7.27 -35.01 18.86
CA GLU A 36 -5.88 -34.58 19.03
C GLU A 36 -5.19 -34.31 17.68
N TRP A 37 -5.36 -35.21 16.72
CA TRP A 37 -4.83 -35.04 15.36
C TRP A 37 -5.43 -33.79 14.66
N LYS A 38 -6.74 -33.56 14.79
CA LYS A 38 -7.41 -32.35 14.25
C LYS A 38 -6.88 -31.08 14.91
N ASP A 39 -6.69 -31.08 16.22
CA ASP A 39 -6.22 -29.92 16.98
C ASP A 39 -4.74 -29.63 16.66
N GLN A 40 -3.92 -30.65 16.54
CA GLN A 40 -2.51 -30.52 16.13
C GLN A 40 -2.41 -29.95 14.70
N LYS A 41 -3.22 -30.46 13.76
CA LYS A 41 -3.30 -29.95 12.39
C LYS A 41 -3.76 -28.48 12.37
N LYS A 42 -4.76 -28.13 13.15
CA LYS A 42 -5.28 -26.76 13.27
C LYS A 42 -4.25 -25.79 13.85
N ASN A 43 -3.46 -26.23 14.85
CA ASN A 43 -2.37 -25.43 15.40
C ASN A 43 -1.23 -25.25 14.39
N THR A 44 -0.92 -26.25 13.59
CA THR A 44 0.04 -26.16 12.48
C THR A 44 -0.45 -25.16 11.43
N THR A 45 -1.72 -25.23 11.02
CA THR A 45 -2.33 -24.29 10.05
C THR A 45 -2.21 -22.84 10.54
N LYS A 46 -2.50 -22.57 11.82
CA LYS A 46 -2.37 -21.23 12.42
C LYS A 46 -0.95 -20.70 12.35
N LYS A 47 0.04 -21.53 12.72
CA LYS A 47 1.45 -21.15 12.67
C LYS A 47 1.91 -20.86 11.23
N VAL A 48 1.53 -21.71 10.28
CA VAL A 48 1.86 -21.51 8.86
C VAL A 48 1.20 -20.25 8.31
N PHE A 49 -0.02 -19.92 8.73
CA PHE A 49 -0.69 -18.68 8.34
C PHE A 49 0.05 -17.44 8.87
N ASP A 50 0.50 -17.45 10.13
CA ASP A 50 1.28 -16.33 10.69
C ASP A 50 2.62 -16.17 9.96
N GLN A 51 3.31 -17.27 9.64
CA GLN A 51 4.53 -17.24 8.83
C GLN A 51 4.28 -16.68 7.43
N TYR A 52 3.17 -17.07 6.80
CA TYR A 52 2.78 -16.54 5.49
C TYR A 52 2.52 -15.04 5.53
N THR A 53 1.75 -14.55 6.52
CA THR A 53 1.44 -13.13 6.63
C THR A 53 2.65 -12.29 6.99
N ASP A 54 3.57 -12.81 7.83
CA ASP A 54 4.85 -12.17 8.11
C ASP A 54 5.74 -12.08 6.87
N ALA A 55 5.85 -13.15 6.10
CA ALA A 55 6.59 -13.17 4.84
C ALA A 55 5.99 -12.21 3.80
N PHE A 56 4.66 -12.21 3.66
CA PHE A 56 3.93 -11.28 2.79
C PHE A 56 4.20 -9.83 3.18
N PHE A 57 4.13 -9.50 4.47
CA PHE A 57 4.46 -8.17 4.98
C PHE A 57 5.90 -7.79 4.63
N LYS A 58 6.88 -8.63 4.98
CA LYS A 58 8.30 -8.37 4.74
C LYS A 58 8.61 -8.16 3.27
N GLU A 59 8.07 -9.01 2.39
CA GLU A 59 8.27 -8.90 0.94
C GLU A 59 7.71 -7.58 0.39
N ASN A 60 6.53 -7.16 0.83
CA ASN A 60 5.90 -5.95 0.30
C ASN A 60 6.50 -4.67 0.88
N ILE A 61 6.95 -4.67 2.14
CA ILE A 61 7.53 -3.49 2.76
C ILE A 61 8.97 -3.22 2.29
N SER A 62 9.72 -4.25 1.90
CA SER A 62 11.10 -4.13 1.41
C SER A 62 11.24 -4.08 -0.10
N THR A 63 10.19 -3.71 -0.82
CA THR A 63 10.23 -3.57 -2.30
C THR A 63 11.17 -2.49 -2.79
N ASN A 64 11.27 -1.38 -2.05
CA ASN A 64 12.17 -0.27 -2.34
C ASN A 64 12.45 0.56 -1.08
N GLU A 65 13.53 1.36 -1.13
CA GLU A 65 13.99 2.18 -0.01
C GLU A 65 12.93 3.17 0.49
N ILE A 66 12.22 3.86 -0.42
CA ILE A 66 11.17 4.81 -0.05
C ILE A 66 10.06 4.12 0.75
N THR A 67 9.55 2.98 0.27
CA THR A 67 8.49 2.24 0.94
C THR A 67 8.95 1.80 2.33
N MET A 68 10.11 1.16 2.43
CA MET A 68 10.63 0.69 3.72
C MET A 68 10.82 1.83 4.72
N HIS A 69 11.42 2.95 4.28
CA HIS A 69 11.71 4.11 5.13
C HIS A 69 10.46 4.78 5.70
N PHE A 70 9.43 4.97 4.88
CA PHE A 70 8.22 5.69 5.30
C PHE A 70 7.25 4.84 6.11
N PHE A 71 7.19 3.52 5.85
CA PHE A 71 6.30 2.62 6.58
C PHE A 71 6.91 2.07 7.87
N LEU A 72 8.24 2.02 8.01
CA LEU A 72 8.90 1.49 9.19
C LEU A 72 9.74 2.56 9.89
N GLU A 73 9.49 2.72 11.18
CA GLU A 73 10.33 3.59 12.01
C GLU A 73 11.70 2.99 12.30
N ASN A 74 11.74 1.68 12.54
CA ASN A 74 12.94 0.91 12.89
C ASN A 74 12.96 -0.40 12.10
N PRO A 75 13.44 -0.39 10.84
CA PRO A 75 13.48 -1.59 9.97
C PRO A 75 14.27 -2.76 10.58
N GLU A 76 15.30 -2.47 11.38
CA GLU A 76 16.18 -3.47 12.01
C GLU A 76 15.40 -4.41 12.92
N LYS A 77 14.33 -3.93 13.58
CA LYS A 77 13.47 -4.77 14.45
C LYS A 77 12.78 -5.90 13.69
N TYR A 78 12.58 -5.73 12.39
CA TYR A 78 11.93 -6.74 11.53
C TYR A 78 12.92 -7.64 10.82
N ARG A 79 14.25 -7.47 11.02
CA ARG A 79 15.31 -8.23 10.36
C ARG A 79 15.15 -8.22 8.83
N LEU A 80 14.87 -7.06 8.27
CA LEU A 80 14.72 -6.86 6.84
C LEU A 80 16.07 -6.63 6.18
N GLU A 81 16.25 -7.20 5.00
CA GLU A 81 17.36 -6.86 4.12
C GLU A 81 17.16 -5.47 3.51
N GLN A 82 18.27 -4.82 3.14
CA GLN A 82 18.19 -3.54 2.44
C GLN A 82 17.53 -3.75 1.07
N PRO A 83 16.57 -2.91 0.70
CA PRO A 83 15.92 -3.00 -0.60
C PRO A 83 16.93 -2.84 -1.75
N LYS A 84 16.79 -3.66 -2.78
CA LYS A 84 17.61 -3.54 -3.99
C LYS A 84 17.26 -2.32 -4.82
N ASN A 85 16.00 -1.91 -4.77
CA ASN A 85 15.49 -0.76 -5.50
C ASN A 85 15.40 0.46 -4.61
N LEU A 86 15.72 1.63 -5.13
CA LEU A 86 15.57 2.90 -4.43
C LEU A 86 14.13 3.40 -4.49
N TYR A 87 13.48 3.26 -5.64
CA TYR A 87 12.17 3.76 -5.96
C TYR A 87 11.23 2.66 -6.46
N PRO A 88 9.89 2.86 -6.37
CA PRO A 88 8.95 2.01 -7.09
C PRO A 88 9.24 2.04 -8.60
N SER A 89 9.17 0.89 -9.26
CA SER A 89 9.34 0.82 -10.71
C SER A 89 7.98 0.80 -11.42
N MET A 90 7.89 1.57 -12.51
CA MET A 90 6.67 1.69 -13.33
C MET A 90 6.88 1.17 -14.75
N ASN A 91 7.97 0.47 -15.01
CA ASN A 91 8.21 -0.11 -16.34
C ASN A 91 7.28 -1.30 -16.64
N GLN A 92 7.19 -1.67 -17.91
CA GLN A 92 6.31 -2.75 -18.37
C GLN A 92 6.56 -4.08 -17.65
N GLY A 93 7.81 -4.43 -17.40
CA GLY A 93 8.18 -5.65 -16.68
C GLY A 93 7.65 -5.66 -15.25
N SER A 94 7.76 -4.54 -14.55
CA SER A 94 7.26 -4.40 -13.18
C SER A 94 5.74 -4.52 -13.11
N ILE A 95 5.02 -3.91 -14.04
CA ILE A 95 3.55 -3.99 -14.13
C ILE A 95 3.09 -5.44 -14.37
N LEU A 96 3.76 -6.15 -15.28
CA LEU A 96 3.45 -7.55 -15.57
C LEU A 96 3.76 -8.46 -14.37
N ASN A 97 4.92 -8.27 -13.75
CA ASN A 97 5.35 -9.05 -12.60
C ASN A 97 4.42 -8.85 -11.41
N GLU A 98 3.94 -7.62 -11.17
CA GLU A 98 2.98 -7.33 -10.10
C GLU A 98 1.64 -8.07 -10.33
N LYS A 99 1.12 -8.08 -11.55
CA LYS A 99 -0.09 -8.84 -11.90
C LYS A 99 0.07 -10.33 -11.64
N ILE A 100 1.22 -10.90 -11.99
CA ILE A 100 1.53 -12.32 -11.75
C ILE A 100 1.64 -12.59 -10.26
N LYS A 101 2.34 -11.72 -9.52
CA LYS A 101 2.52 -11.80 -8.07
C LYS A 101 1.18 -11.81 -7.34
N ILE A 102 0.30 -10.85 -7.63
CA ILE A 102 -1.04 -10.75 -7.03
C ILE A 102 -1.81 -12.06 -7.23
N SER A 103 -1.79 -12.61 -8.44
CA SER A 103 -2.50 -13.87 -8.75
C SER A 103 -1.93 -15.05 -7.95
N LYS A 104 -0.61 -15.15 -7.83
CA LYS A 104 0.06 -16.18 -7.01
C LYS A 104 -0.28 -16.04 -5.53
N GLU A 105 -0.33 -14.81 -5.01
CA GLU A 105 -0.67 -14.56 -3.60
C GLU A 105 -2.12 -14.94 -3.28
N ILE A 106 -3.06 -14.67 -4.19
CA ILE A 106 -4.45 -15.13 -4.06
C ILE A 106 -4.51 -16.66 -3.96
N GLU A 107 -3.79 -17.38 -4.84
CA GLU A 107 -3.78 -18.85 -4.81
C GLU A 107 -3.09 -19.42 -3.54
N LYS A 108 -2.04 -18.77 -3.04
CA LYS A 108 -1.45 -19.16 -1.75
C LYS A 108 -2.45 -18.96 -0.60
N LEU A 109 -3.12 -17.81 -0.56
CA LEU A 109 -4.07 -17.48 0.50
C LEU A 109 -5.28 -18.42 0.50
N LYS A 110 -5.80 -18.83 -0.66
CA LYS A 110 -6.90 -19.80 -0.80
C LYS A 110 -6.60 -21.17 -0.20
N LYS A 111 -5.35 -21.56 -0.03
CA LYS A 111 -4.97 -22.84 0.59
C LYS A 111 -5.34 -22.90 2.08
N PHE A 112 -5.50 -21.76 2.74
CA PHE A 112 -5.90 -21.70 4.14
C PHE A 112 -7.41 -21.82 4.29
N LYS A 113 -7.86 -22.77 5.10
CA LYS A 113 -9.27 -22.93 5.46
C LYS A 113 -9.60 -22.00 6.62
N GLN A 114 -10.45 -21.00 6.39
CA GLN A 114 -10.78 -19.97 7.39
C GLN A 114 -11.22 -20.55 8.74
N LYS A 115 -12.01 -21.66 8.74
CA LYS A 115 -12.49 -22.33 9.96
C LYS A 115 -11.38 -22.93 10.83
N GLU A 116 -10.18 -23.12 10.29
CA GLU A 116 -9.01 -23.62 11.01
C GLU A 116 -8.18 -22.49 11.65
N LEU A 117 -8.48 -21.22 11.31
CA LEU A 117 -7.81 -20.02 11.78
C LEU A 117 -8.47 -19.46 13.06
N THR A 118 -7.70 -18.73 13.85
CA THR A 118 -8.25 -17.93 14.97
C THR A 118 -9.12 -16.78 14.43
N LYS A 119 -9.98 -16.21 15.26
CA LYS A 119 -10.84 -15.08 14.86
C LYS A 119 -10.02 -13.90 14.31
N LYS A 120 -8.87 -13.59 14.95
CA LYS A 120 -7.95 -12.54 14.49
C LYS A 120 -7.39 -12.87 13.11
N GLN A 121 -6.93 -14.11 12.90
CA GLN A 121 -6.39 -14.57 11.62
C GLN A 121 -7.47 -14.61 10.51
N GLN A 122 -8.72 -14.98 10.86
CA GLN A 122 -9.85 -14.91 9.92
C GLN A 122 -10.09 -13.47 9.42
N ASN A 123 -10.03 -12.48 10.31
CA ASN A 123 -10.14 -11.07 9.94
C ASN A 123 -8.98 -10.67 9.01
N THR A 124 -7.74 -11.05 9.35
CA THR A 124 -6.56 -10.80 8.50
C THR A 124 -6.72 -11.45 7.13
N TYR A 125 -7.19 -12.71 7.09
CA TYR A 125 -7.46 -13.43 5.85
C TYR A 125 -8.48 -12.67 4.97
N MET A 126 -9.60 -12.24 5.55
CA MET A 126 -10.66 -11.53 4.82
C MET A 126 -10.15 -10.20 4.25
N VAL A 127 -9.45 -9.40 5.07
CA VAL A 127 -8.89 -8.11 4.63
C VAL A 127 -7.85 -8.32 3.53
N LEU A 128 -6.95 -9.28 3.69
CA LEU A 128 -5.91 -9.56 2.70
C LEU A 128 -6.49 -10.10 1.39
N MET A 129 -7.49 -10.99 1.46
CA MET A 129 -8.16 -11.52 0.28
C MET A 129 -8.91 -10.41 -0.48
N ASP A 130 -9.62 -9.54 0.22
CA ASP A 130 -10.31 -8.39 -0.38
C ASP A 130 -9.30 -7.44 -1.06
N TYR A 131 -8.24 -7.07 -0.35
CA TYR A 131 -7.16 -6.24 -0.89
C TYR A 131 -6.58 -6.85 -2.19
N LEU A 132 -6.19 -8.14 -2.16
CA LEU A 132 -5.60 -8.80 -3.32
C LEU A 132 -6.57 -8.90 -4.50
N ARG A 133 -7.86 -9.16 -4.25
CA ARG A 133 -8.89 -9.17 -5.31
C ARG A 133 -9.05 -7.80 -5.96
N ARG A 134 -9.08 -6.72 -5.17
CA ARG A 134 -9.18 -5.34 -5.68
C ARG A 134 -7.94 -4.98 -6.48
N GLN A 135 -6.75 -5.32 -6.01
CA GLN A 135 -5.50 -5.14 -6.76
C GLN A 135 -5.50 -5.93 -8.07
N LYS A 136 -5.98 -7.17 -8.05
CA LYS A 136 -6.14 -7.99 -9.26
C LYS A 136 -7.06 -7.32 -10.29
N ASN A 137 -8.22 -6.83 -9.85
CA ASN A 137 -9.15 -6.13 -10.73
C ASN A 137 -8.51 -4.86 -11.33
N LEU A 138 -7.81 -4.08 -10.51
CA LEU A 138 -7.11 -2.88 -10.97
C LEU A 138 -6.00 -3.22 -11.98
N SER A 139 -5.28 -4.33 -11.78
CA SER A 139 -4.20 -4.78 -12.67
C SER A 139 -4.67 -5.18 -14.09
N MET A 140 -5.99 -5.26 -14.31
CA MET A 140 -6.57 -5.45 -15.64
C MET A 140 -6.55 -4.18 -16.50
N TYR A 141 -6.22 -3.03 -15.90
CA TYR A 141 -6.19 -1.71 -16.53
C TYR A 141 -4.78 -1.11 -16.50
N PRO A 142 -3.78 -1.75 -17.16
CA PRO A 142 -2.41 -1.22 -17.17
C PRO A 142 -2.39 0.14 -17.86
N TYR A 143 -1.59 1.07 -17.32
CA TYR A 143 -1.40 2.44 -17.82
C TYR A 143 -2.59 3.40 -17.69
N TYR A 144 -3.70 2.99 -17.05
CA TYR A 144 -4.81 3.90 -16.75
C TYR A 144 -4.50 4.85 -15.59
N GLU A 145 -3.57 4.48 -14.71
CA GLU A 145 -3.20 5.33 -13.58
C GLU A 145 -2.60 6.65 -14.05
N ARG A 146 -3.11 7.75 -13.52
CA ARG A 146 -2.58 9.09 -13.79
C ARG A 146 -1.37 9.35 -12.90
N ILE A 147 -0.18 9.04 -13.40
CA ILE A 147 1.08 9.19 -12.67
C ILE A 147 1.64 10.61 -12.69
N LEU A 148 1.22 11.45 -13.64
CA LEU A 148 1.59 12.87 -13.75
C LEU A 148 0.39 13.74 -13.46
N GLY A 149 0.60 14.88 -12.82
CA GLY A 149 -0.46 15.83 -12.52
C GLY A 149 0.00 17.00 -11.66
N LYS A 150 -0.71 18.11 -11.70
CA LYS A 150 -0.38 19.33 -10.96
C LYS A 150 -0.38 19.15 -9.45
N THR A 151 -1.31 18.38 -8.91
CA THR A 151 -1.50 18.27 -7.45
C THR A 151 -0.85 17.02 -6.86
N SER A 152 -1.03 15.86 -7.50
CA SER A 152 -0.64 14.55 -6.99
C SER A 152 0.26 13.76 -7.94
N GLY A 153 0.86 14.42 -8.93
CA GLY A 153 1.77 13.77 -9.87
C GLY A 153 3.08 13.36 -9.21
N GLN A 154 3.62 12.23 -9.65
CA GLN A 154 4.87 11.67 -9.12
C GLN A 154 6.06 12.63 -9.24
N GLN A 155 6.08 13.47 -10.29
CA GLN A 155 7.11 14.49 -10.47
C GLN A 155 7.16 15.54 -9.34
N ALA A 156 6.02 15.77 -8.66
CA ALA A 156 5.93 16.68 -7.51
C ALA A 156 6.05 15.93 -6.18
N GLN A 157 5.37 14.80 -6.06
CA GLN A 157 5.35 14.01 -4.83
C GLN A 157 6.74 13.54 -4.42
N ILE A 158 7.61 13.23 -5.37
CA ILE A 158 8.95 12.77 -5.05
C ILE A 158 9.79 13.84 -4.34
N LEU A 159 9.62 15.12 -4.68
CA LEU A 159 10.29 16.21 -3.96
C LEU A 159 9.82 16.30 -2.52
N LEU A 160 8.51 16.21 -2.28
CA LEU A 160 7.95 16.20 -0.93
C LEU A 160 8.48 14.99 -0.15
N THR A 161 8.43 13.81 -0.74
CA THR A 161 8.96 12.59 -0.14
C THR A 161 10.44 12.74 0.25
N LEU A 162 11.27 13.25 -0.63
CA LEU A 162 12.69 13.48 -0.33
C LEU A 162 12.89 14.58 0.71
N SER A 163 12.05 15.62 0.72
CA SER A 163 12.12 16.68 1.72
C SER A 163 11.75 16.23 3.13
N GLU A 164 10.91 15.20 3.24
CA GLU A 164 10.44 14.62 4.50
C GLU A 164 11.21 13.35 4.89
N TYR A 165 12.19 12.91 4.08
CA TYR A 165 12.98 11.71 4.38
C TYR A 165 13.70 11.86 5.73
N ARG A 166 13.41 10.97 6.69
CA ARG A 166 13.92 11.08 8.07
C ARG A 166 15.42 10.82 8.11
N LEU A 167 16.16 11.70 8.77
CA LEU A 167 17.61 11.60 8.98
C LEU A 167 17.86 11.41 10.48
N LYS A 168 18.05 10.19 10.95
CA LYS A 168 18.33 9.85 12.36
C LYS A 168 19.82 9.67 12.62
N ASN A 169 20.58 9.23 11.61
CA ASN A 169 21.98 8.86 11.70
C ASN A 169 22.68 8.97 10.34
N GLU A 170 23.98 8.67 10.32
CA GLU A 170 24.80 8.75 9.10
C GLU A 170 24.37 7.75 8.00
N LYS A 171 23.82 6.58 8.37
CA LYS A 171 23.30 5.61 7.40
C LYS A 171 22.12 6.21 6.62
N ASP A 172 21.21 6.91 7.29
CA ASP A 172 20.07 7.56 6.64
C ASP A 172 20.53 8.67 5.67
N ILE A 173 21.59 9.42 6.02
CA ILE A 173 22.19 10.42 5.11
C ILE A 173 22.72 9.74 3.85
N LYS A 174 23.42 8.61 3.99
CA LYS A 174 23.93 7.85 2.85
C LYS A 174 22.82 7.30 1.98
N SER A 175 21.77 6.73 2.56
CA SER A 175 20.58 6.28 1.85
C SER A 175 19.89 7.42 1.11
N TYR A 176 19.68 8.56 1.76
CA TYR A 176 19.13 9.76 1.12
C TYR A 176 19.97 10.22 -0.08
N PHE A 177 21.31 10.24 0.04
CA PHE A 177 22.16 10.57 -1.10
C PHE A 177 22.08 9.56 -2.24
N GLN A 178 21.88 8.27 -1.96
CA GLN A 178 21.62 7.30 -3.00
C GLN A 178 20.28 7.58 -3.72
N LEU A 179 19.24 7.98 -2.97
CA LEU A 179 17.98 8.41 -3.57
C LEU A 179 18.19 9.60 -4.52
N LEU A 180 18.92 10.64 -4.12
CA LEU A 180 19.22 11.77 -5.02
C LEU A 180 19.94 11.32 -6.29
N LYS A 181 20.90 10.40 -6.17
CA LYS A 181 21.66 9.87 -7.32
C LYS A 181 20.80 9.00 -8.24
N GLY A 182 19.83 8.28 -7.70
CA GLY A 182 18.94 7.37 -8.44
C GLY A 182 17.71 8.03 -9.07
N LEU A 183 17.51 9.33 -8.88
CA LEU A 183 16.31 10.03 -9.33
C LEU A 183 16.15 10.01 -10.85
N ASP A 184 17.27 10.06 -11.59
CA ASP A 184 17.26 9.99 -13.06
C ASP A 184 16.61 8.68 -13.55
N GLY A 185 17.04 7.54 -13.01
CA GLY A 185 16.44 6.24 -13.34
C GLY A 185 14.96 6.11 -12.96
N TYR A 186 14.56 6.75 -11.86
CA TYR A 186 13.14 6.83 -11.51
C TYR A 186 12.35 7.62 -12.55
N PHE A 187 12.84 8.75 -13.00
CA PHE A 187 12.19 9.55 -14.04
C PHE A 187 12.19 8.86 -15.40
N ASP A 188 13.19 8.05 -15.73
CA ASP A 188 13.16 7.20 -16.92
C ASP A 188 11.93 6.28 -16.90
N SER A 189 11.60 5.69 -15.76
CA SER A 189 10.40 4.86 -15.61
C SER A 189 9.09 5.64 -15.82
N LEU A 190 9.02 6.90 -15.37
CA LEU A 190 7.87 7.78 -15.62
C LEU A 190 7.74 8.15 -17.10
N ILE A 191 8.86 8.44 -17.75
CA ILE A 191 8.92 8.74 -19.21
C ILE A 191 8.44 7.54 -20.02
N GLU A 192 8.93 6.35 -19.69
CA GLU A 192 8.53 5.10 -20.35
C GLU A 192 7.02 4.83 -20.19
N TYR A 193 6.52 4.95 -18.97
CA TYR A 193 5.10 4.82 -18.68
C TYR A 193 4.26 5.82 -19.48
N SER A 194 4.69 7.09 -19.55
CA SER A 194 4.00 8.15 -20.29
C SER A 194 3.97 7.87 -21.79
N LYS A 195 5.08 7.38 -22.37
CA LYS A 195 5.13 6.93 -23.77
C LYS A 195 4.16 5.79 -24.05
N GLU A 196 4.03 4.84 -23.13
CA GLU A 196 3.07 3.75 -23.23
C GLU A 196 1.62 4.24 -23.12
N GLN A 197 1.36 5.27 -22.30
CA GLN A 197 0.05 5.93 -22.24
C GLN A 197 -0.30 6.60 -23.57
N VAL A 198 0.66 7.29 -24.23
CA VAL A 198 0.47 7.88 -25.55
C VAL A 198 0.06 6.83 -26.58
N LYS A 199 0.80 5.71 -26.67
CA LYS A 199 0.49 4.61 -27.59
C LYS A 199 -0.92 4.04 -27.42
N ARG A 200 -1.50 4.16 -26.21
CA ARG A 200 -2.82 3.63 -25.85
C ARG A 200 -3.94 4.69 -25.82
N ASN A 201 -3.62 5.93 -26.18
CA ASN A 201 -4.53 7.08 -26.04
C ASN A 201 -5.04 7.28 -24.59
N LEU A 202 -4.19 7.01 -23.61
CA LEU A 202 -4.43 7.15 -22.15
C LEU A 202 -3.62 8.30 -21.54
N PHE A 203 -2.87 9.04 -22.35
CA PHE A 203 -2.03 10.13 -21.88
C PHE A 203 -2.91 11.32 -21.41
N LEU A 204 -2.40 12.11 -20.49
CA LEU A 204 -3.10 13.29 -19.99
C LEU A 204 -3.34 14.32 -21.08
N SER A 205 -4.34 15.19 -20.90
CA SER A 205 -4.63 16.27 -21.86
C SER A 205 -3.45 17.24 -22.00
N ASP A 206 -3.35 17.91 -23.15
CA ASP A 206 -2.29 18.88 -23.39
C ASP A 206 -2.33 20.04 -22.38
N GLN A 207 -3.52 20.47 -21.93
CA GLN A 207 -3.66 21.45 -20.85
C GLN A 207 -3.06 20.93 -19.54
N SER A 208 -3.33 19.70 -19.17
CA SER A 208 -2.76 19.08 -17.97
C SER A 208 -1.24 18.90 -18.08
N LEU A 209 -0.76 18.56 -19.27
CA LEU A 209 0.69 18.47 -19.54
C LEU A 209 1.38 19.83 -19.39
N LYS A 210 0.79 20.90 -19.92
CA LYS A 210 1.28 22.27 -19.76
C LYS A 210 1.45 22.66 -18.28
N GLU A 211 0.50 22.30 -17.43
CA GLU A 211 0.58 22.55 -15.99
C GLU A 211 1.71 21.75 -15.33
N VAL A 212 1.90 20.48 -15.72
CA VAL A 212 3.00 19.64 -15.26
C VAL A 212 4.36 20.21 -15.68
N LEU A 213 4.51 20.60 -16.95
CA LEU A 213 5.71 21.22 -17.48
C LEU A 213 6.05 22.52 -16.76
N GLN A 214 5.06 23.37 -16.50
CA GLN A 214 5.26 24.62 -15.74
C GLN A 214 5.76 24.33 -14.32
N GLN A 215 5.24 23.31 -13.67
CA GLN A 215 5.68 22.91 -12.33
C GLN A 215 7.13 22.41 -12.34
N ILE A 216 7.48 21.55 -13.30
CA ILE A 216 8.86 21.05 -13.46
C ILE A 216 9.80 22.21 -13.73
N GLN A 217 9.43 23.15 -14.59
CA GLN A 217 10.24 24.33 -14.90
C GLN A 217 10.47 25.22 -13.66
N ASN A 218 9.47 25.34 -12.79
CA ASN A 218 9.63 26.07 -11.53
C ASN A 218 10.65 25.39 -10.61
N VAL A 219 10.68 24.06 -10.57
CA VAL A 219 11.71 23.31 -9.80
C VAL A 219 13.10 23.57 -10.36
N ILE A 220 13.28 23.54 -11.67
CA ILE A 220 14.57 23.78 -12.35
C ILE A 220 15.04 25.21 -12.08
N LYS A 221 14.16 26.20 -12.14
CA LYS A 221 14.49 27.62 -11.88
C LYS A 221 14.93 27.92 -10.46
N GLN A 222 14.53 27.13 -9.46
CA GLN A 222 14.92 27.33 -8.06
C GLN A 222 16.42 27.12 -7.82
N LYS A 223 17.10 26.33 -8.64
CA LYS A 223 18.55 26.05 -8.52
C LYS A 223 18.94 25.76 -7.08
N GLU A 224 19.78 26.59 -6.50
CA GLU A 224 20.29 26.46 -5.13
C GLU A 224 19.26 26.79 -4.03
N ASN A 225 18.18 27.49 -4.38
CA ASN A 225 17.05 27.76 -3.49
C ASN A 225 16.03 26.60 -3.45
N ASN A 226 16.42 25.43 -3.95
CA ASN A 226 15.59 24.25 -3.95
C ASN A 226 15.22 23.82 -2.52
N MET A 227 13.96 23.42 -2.33
CA MET A 227 13.45 23.00 -1.02
C MET A 227 14.26 21.85 -0.40
N LEU A 228 14.87 20.97 -1.22
CA LEU A 228 15.72 19.88 -0.72
C LEU A 228 17.01 20.38 -0.07
N VAL A 229 17.53 21.56 -0.45
CA VAL A 229 18.67 22.19 0.25
C VAL A 229 18.21 22.67 1.62
N ALA A 230 17.15 23.46 1.67
CA ALA A 230 16.64 24.06 2.89
C ALA A 230 16.24 23.01 3.94
N THR A 231 15.42 22.02 3.53
CA THR A 231 14.93 20.97 4.42
C THR A 231 16.02 20.03 4.88
N PHE A 232 17.03 19.73 4.04
CA PHE A 232 18.18 18.92 4.44
C PHE A 232 19.00 19.63 5.53
N ASN A 233 19.28 20.93 5.36
CA ASN A 233 20.04 21.71 6.32
C ASN A 233 19.34 21.75 7.70
N LEU A 234 18.03 21.85 7.73
CA LEU A 234 17.25 21.79 8.97
C LEU A 234 17.36 20.40 9.62
N ARG A 235 17.10 19.33 8.86
CA ARG A 235 17.09 17.96 9.38
C ARG A 235 18.45 17.48 9.88
N ILE A 236 19.54 17.86 9.20
CA ILE A 236 20.89 17.43 9.60
C ILE A 236 21.36 18.13 10.89
N ALA A 237 20.84 19.33 11.19
CA ALA A 237 21.18 20.07 12.39
C ALA A 237 20.86 19.27 13.67
N ASP A 238 19.76 18.54 13.67
CA ASP A 238 19.24 17.80 14.83
C ASP A 238 19.90 16.42 15.04
N ILE A 239 20.72 15.94 14.08
CA ILE A 239 21.33 14.60 14.18
C ILE A 239 22.41 14.60 15.26
N LYS A 240 22.27 13.71 16.24
CA LYS A 240 23.25 13.45 17.28
C LYS A 240 24.38 12.56 16.75
N GLY A 241 25.58 12.71 17.31
CA GLY A 241 26.75 11.89 16.96
C GLY A 241 27.48 12.29 15.68
N ILE A 242 27.09 13.40 15.02
CA ILE A 242 27.78 13.98 13.87
C ILE A 242 28.28 15.37 14.27
N ASN A 243 29.59 15.61 14.13
CA ASN A 243 30.18 16.91 14.49
C ASN A 243 29.87 17.99 13.45
N ALA A 244 30.12 19.27 13.83
CA ALA A 244 29.79 20.42 12.99
C ALA A 244 30.52 20.41 11.62
N ALA A 245 31.77 19.95 11.58
CA ALA A 245 32.55 19.86 10.34
C ALA A 245 31.94 18.81 9.38
N GLN A 246 31.54 17.67 9.92
CA GLN A 246 30.83 16.61 9.15
C GLN A 246 29.47 17.11 8.65
N LYS A 247 28.66 17.78 9.50
CA LYS A 247 27.38 18.37 9.07
C LYS A 247 27.58 19.33 7.89
N LYS A 248 28.57 20.25 8.00
CA LYS A 248 28.91 21.17 6.93
C LYS A 248 29.36 20.45 5.64
N LYS A 249 30.10 19.35 5.75
CA LYS A 249 30.49 18.51 4.61
C LYS A 249 29.24 17.90 3.93
N TYR A 250 28.30 17.33 4.69
CA TYR A 250 27.08 16.74 4.15
C TYR A 250 26.15 17.80 3.52
N CYS A 251 26.04 19.00 4.08
CA CYS A 251 25.30 20.09 3.45
C CYS A 251 25.87 20.46 2.08
N ARG A 252 27.20 20.55 1.95
CA ARG A 252 27.86 20.80 0.65
C ARG A 252 27.63 19.67 -0.34
N GLU A 253 27.72 18.41 0.11
CA GLU A 253 27.46 17.25 -0.74
C GLU A 253 25.99 17.21 -1.21
N ASN A 254 25.03 17.49 -0.32
CA ASN A 254 23.62 17.61 -0.68
C ASN A 254 23.40 18.64 -1.78
N LYS A 255 23.93 19.86 -1.59
CA LYS A 255 23.84 20.95 -2.58
C LYS A 255 24.44 20.54 -3.94
N LYS A 256 25.62 19.89 -3.91
CA LYS A 256 26.27 19.36 -5.10
C LYS A 256 25.41 18.31 -5.81
N LEU A 257 24.85 17.34 -5.08
CA LEU A 257 23.99 16.30 -5.65
C LEU A 257 22.71 16.88 -6.25
N ILE A 258 22.13 17.89 -5.62
CA ILE A 258 20.96 18.57 -6.21
C ILE A 258 21.33 19.20 -7.53
N GLY A 259 22.42 19.96 -7.62
CA GLY A 259 22.86 20.61 -8.85
C GLY A 259 23.29 19.62 -9.95
N THR A 260 23.93 18.49 -9.59
CA THR A 260 24.54 17.58 -10.57
C THR A 260 23.72 16.33 -10.87
N LYS A 261 22.67 16.03 -10.09
CA LYS A 261 21.84 14.84 -10.26
C LYS A 261 20.35 15.17 -10.33
N VAL A 262 19.84 15.94 -9.35
CA VAL A 262 18.39 16.21 -9.26
C VAL A 262 17.94 17.15 -10.36
N LEU A 263 18.59 18.31 -10.53
CA LEU A 263 18.19 19.29 -11.54
C LEU A 263 18.35 18.74 -12.96
N PRO A 264 19.46 18.07 -13.36
CA PRO A 264 19.55 17.43 -14.66
C PRO A 264 18.48 16.34 -14.91
N ALA A 265 18.11 15.57 -13.88
CA ALA A 265 17.01 14.61 -14.00
C ALA A 265 15.67 15.30 -14.30
N TYR A 266 15.38 16.45 -13.66
CA TYR A 266 14.20 17.26 -13.97
C TYR A 266 14.26 17.88 -15.37
N GLU A 267 15.42 18.35 -15.83
CA GLU A 267 15.62 18.87 -17.19
C GLU A 267 15.35 17.80 -18.24
N LYS A 268 15.85 16.59 -18.02
CA LYS A 268 15.59 15.40 -18.86
C LYS A 268 14.09 15.08 -18.88
N LEU A 269 13.44 14.99 -17.70
CA LEU A 269 12.00 14.75 -17.61
C LEU A 269 11.21 15.80 -18.38
N TYR A 270 11.54 17.09 -18.18
CA TYR A 270 10.91 18.21 -18.89
C TYR A 270 10.98 18.03 -20.40
N SER A 271 12.19 17.81 -20.93
CA SER A 271 12.41 17.68 -22.38
C SER A 271 11.64 16.51 -23.00
N HIS A 272 11.64 15.36 -22.32
CA HIS A 272 10.90 14.19 -22.79
C HIS A 272 9.39 14.39 -22.72
N LEU A 273 8.85 14.99 -21.67
CA LEU A 273 7.42 15.27 -21.56
C LEU A 273 6.97 16.34 -22.54
N GLN A 274 7.79 17.37 -22.78
CA GLN A 274 7.52 18.41 -23.78
C GLN A 274 7.40 17.81 -25.18
N ALA A 275 8.23 16.81 -25.53
CA ALA A 275 8.14 16.10 -26.80
C ALA A 275 6.84 15.28 -26.95
N LEU A 276 6.10 15.03 -25.88
CA LEU A 276 4.79 14.37 -25.93
C LEU A 276 3.62 15.33 -26.08
N ASN A 277 3.86 16.64 -26.17
CA ASN A 277 2.81 17.64 -26.39
C ASN A 277 2.09 17.37 -27.73
N GLY A 278 0.79 17.62 -27.77
CA GLY A 278 -0.06 17.30 -28.93
C GLY A 278 -0.57 15.85 -28.97
N ASN A 279 -0.19 15.01 -28.00
CA ASN A 279 -0.68 13.62 -27.88
C ASN A 279 -1.84 13.48 -26.88
N GLY A 280 -2.28 14.57 -26.27
CA GLY A 280 -3.42 14.58 -25.35
C GLY A 280 -4.74 14.46 -26.13
N LYS A 281 -5.24 13.24 -26.30
CA LYS A 281 -6.46 12.95 -27.05
C LYS A 281 -7.76 13.18 -26.27
N ASN A 282 -7.67 13.43 -24.96
CA ASN A 282 -8.83 13.49 -24.07
C ASN A 282 -8.75 14.68 -23.12
N GLU A 283 -9.45 15.74 -23.46
CA GLU A 283 -9.63 16.95 -22.64
C GLU A 283 -10.65 16.75 -21.51
N ASN A 284 -11.54 15.78 -21.65
CA ASN A 284 -12.74 15.62 -20.82
C ASN A 284 -12.56 14.59 -19.67
N GLY A 285 -11.37 14.02 -19.53
CA GLY A 285 -11.01 13.18 -18.40
C GLY A 285 -11.32 11.69 -18.58
N LEU A 286 -11.20 10.96 -17.47
CA LEU A 286 -11.18 9.49 -17.42
C LEU A 286 -12.42 8.83 -18.05
N TYR A 287 -13.59 9.44 -17.92
CA TYR A 287 -14.85 8.92 -18.45
C TYR A 287 -14.79 8.63 -19.98
N TYR A 288 -14.03 9.41 -20.72
CA TYR A 288 -13.96 9.34 -22.18
C TYR A 288 -12.82 8.42 -22.68
N TYR A 289 -12.02 7.87 -21.80
CA TYR A 289 -11.08 6.82 -22.21
C TYR A 289 -11.82 5.54 -22.55
N LYS A 290 -11.28 4.76 -23.48
CA LYS A 290 -11.78 3.40 -23.73
C LYS A 290 -11.79 2.64 -22.39
N ASN A 291 -12.93 2.04 -22.01
CA ASN A 291 -13.15 1.38 -20.71
C ASN A 291 -12.88 2.30 -19.48
N GLY A 292 -12.96 3.62 -19.64
CA GLY A 292 -12.67 4.56 -18.58
C GLY A 292 -13.70 4.49 -17.44
N LYS A 293 -14.98 4.25 -17.75
CA LYS A 293 -16.04 4.05 -16.77
C LYS A 293 -15.81 2.80 -15.91
N GLU A 294 -15.45 1.70 -16.54
CA GLU A 294 -15.17 0.43 -15.89
C GLU A 294 -13.92 0.54 -15.01
N TYR A 295 -12.88 1.17 -15.52
CA TYR A 295 -11.69 1.47 -14.72
C TYR A 295 -12.03 2.34 -13.50
N TYR A 296 -12.85 3.38 -13.68
CA TYR A 296 -13.25 4.27 -12.58
C TYR A 296 -13.99 3.52 -11.47
N LYS A 297 -14.91 2.60 -11.81
CA LYS A 297 -15.60 1.74 -10.83
C LYS A 297 -14.61 0.90 -10.03
N VAL A 298 -13.67 0.25 -10.71
CA VAL A 298 -12.63 -0.56 -10.07
C VAL A 298 -11.71 0.29 -9.19
N LEU A 299 -11.32 1.48 -9.67
CA LEU A 299 -10.48 2.43 -8.93
C LEU A 299 -11.19 2.91 -7.66
N VAL A 300 -12.47 3.31 -7.74
CA VAL A 300 -13.26 3.73 -6.58
C VAL A 300 -13.39 2.59 -5.57
N ALA A 301 -13.74 1.39 -6.02
CA ALA A 301 -13.82 0.22 -5.14
C ALA A 301 -12.47 -0.09 -4.45
N GLN A 302 -11.35 0.02 -5.15
CA GLN A 302 -10.02 -0.16 -4.58
C GLN A 302 -9.67 0.94 -3.57
N LYS A 303 -9.98 2.20 -3.85
CA LYS A 303 -9.64 3.35 -2.98
C LYS A 303 -10.52 3.42 -1.73
N THR A 304 -11.78 3.00 -1.82
CA THR A 304 -12.73 3.08 -0.70
C THR A 304 -12.84 1.80 0.11
N GLY A 305 -12.36 0.65 -0.43
CA GLY A 305 -12.59 -0.66 0.16
C GLY A 305 -14.06 -1.07 0.20
N SER A 306 -14.91 -0.45 -0.64
CA SER A 306 -16.36 -0.68 -0.66
C SER A 306 -16.80 -1.29 -1.99
N ASP A 307 -17.83 -2.14 -1.95
CA ASP A 307 -18.48 -2.70 -3.13
C ASP A 307 -19.75 -1.93 -3.52
N LYS A 308 -20.02 -0.79 -2.85
CA LYS A 308 -21.12 0.10 -3.19
C LYS A 308 -20.95 0.70 -4.58
N THR A 309 -22.05 0.89 -5.28
CA THR A 309 -22.04 1.60 -6.57
C THR A 309 -21.67 3.08 -6.36
N ILE A 310 -21.31 3.76 -7.45
CA ILE A 310 -21.00 5.19 -7.41
C ILE A 310 -22.24 5.98 -6.99
N GLU A 311 -23.41 5.59 -7.49
CA GLU A 311 -24.69 6.19 -7.19
C GLU A 311 -25.03 6.03 -5.69
N GLU A 312 -24.87 4.85 -5.11
CA GLU A 312 -25.04 4.64 -3.67
C GLU A 312 -24.06 5.47 -2.83
N MET A 313 -22.82 5.65 -3.29
CA MET A 313 -21.83 6.49 -2.60
C MET A 313 -22.21 7.99 -2.66
N ILE A 314 -22.73 8.46 -3.79
CA ILE A 314 -23.26 9.82 -3.95
C ILE A 314 -24.40 10.03 -2.96
N GLU A 315 -25.41 9.15 -2.92
CA GLU A 315 -26.52 9.25 -1.98
C GLU A 315 -26.09 9.28 -0.51
N ILE A 316 -25.07 8.47 -0.13
CA ILE A 316 -24.50 8.48 1.22
C ILE A 316 -23.86 9.82 1.52
N SER A 317 -23.12 10.37 0.56
CA SER A 317 -22.45 11.67 0.68
C SER A 317 -23.47 12.79 0.83
N ASP A 318 -24.52 12.82 0.01
CA ASP A 318 -25.58 13.82 0.04
C ASP A 318 -26.32 13.79 1.38
N ARG A 319 -26.71 12.60 1.86
CA ARG A 319 -27.33 12.44 3.18
C ARG A 319 -26.40 12.92 4.32
N SER A 320 -25.09 12.70 4.18
CA SER A 320 -24.11 13.15 5.17
C SER A 320 -23.96 14.68 5.15
N ILE A 321 -23.93 15.29 3.96
CA ILE A 321 -23.88 16.74 3.78
C ILE A 321 -25.12 17.38 4.41
N GLU A 322 -26.32 16.90 4.09
CA GLU A 322 -27.56 17.40 4.67
C GLU A 322 -27.58 17.30 6.21
N LYS A 323 -27.10 16.16 6.75
CA LYS A 323 -26.98 15.98 8.21
C LYS A 323 -26.03 17.02 8.82
N CYS A 324 -24.89 17.28 8.18
CA CYS A 324 -23.92 18.28 8.62
C CYS A 324 -24.51 19.70 8.53
N LEU A 325 -25.19 20.03 7.44
CA LEU A 325 -25.85 21.32 7.26
C LEU A 325 -26.92 21.56 8.34
N ARG A 326 -27.77 20.57 8.62
CA ARG A 326 -28.76 20.65 9.70
C ARG A 326 -28.12 20.89 11.07
N LYS A 327 -26.97 20.24 11.35
CA LYS A 327 -26.21 20.48 12.58
C LYS A 327 -25.62 21.89 12.61
N LEU A 328 -25.06 22.35 11.49
CA LEU A 328 -24.48 23.70 11.37
C LEU A 328 -25.55 24.79 11.62
N ILE A 329 -26.72 24.64 11.02
CA ILE A 329 -27.86 25.56 11.24
C ILE A 329 -28.27 25.59 12.72
N LYS A 330 -28.34 24.42 13.39
CA LYS A 330 -28.62 24.37 14.84
C LYS A 330 -27.56 25.07 15.67
N LEU A 331 -26.28 24.88 15.34
CA LEU A 331 -25.17 25.56 16.01
C LEU A 331 -25.21 27.07 15.78
N GLN A 332 -25.48 27.51 14.55
CA GLN A 332 -25.60 28.93 14.22
C GLN A 332 -26.74 29.60 14.99
N LYS A 333 -27.90 28.90 15.12
CA LYS A 333 -28.99 29.41 15.95
C LYS A 333 -28.63 29.52 17.42
N LYS A 334 -27.86 28.54 17.93
CA LYS A 334 -27.41 28.53 19.34
C LYS A 334 -26.30 29.56 19.61
N TYR A 335 -25.46 29.80 18.65
CA TYR A 335 -24.29 30.69 18.73
C TYR A 335 -24.24 31.66 17.54
N PRO A 336 -25.08 32.72 17.49
CA PRO A 336 -25.22 33.60 16.32
C PRO A 336 -23.90 34.24 15.86
N ASN A 337 -22.99 34.52 16.78
CA ASN A 337 -21.73 35.22 16.54
C ASN A 337 -20.56 34.28 16.14
N ILE A 338 -20.73 32.97 16.20
CA ILE A 338 -19.64 31.99 16.01
C ILE A 338 -18.94 32.13 14.64
N ILE A 339 -19.69 32.50 13.62
CA ILE A 339 -19.14 32.71 12.26
C ILE A 339 -18.27 33.95 12.19
N ASN A 340 -18.69 35.02 12.88
CA ASN A 340 -17.93 36.27 12.94
C ASN A 340 -16.65 36.11 13.77
N GLU A 341 -16.74 35.44 14.90
CA GLU A 341 -15.58 35.08 15.73
C GLU A 341 -14.56 34.25 14.94
N TYR A 342 -15.01 33.19 14.24
CA TYR A 342 -14.15 32.37 13.39
C TYR A 342 -13.49 33.13 12.24
N ARG A 343 -14.22 34.06 11.59
CA ARG A 343 -13.67 34.93 10.55
C ARG A 343 -12.65 35.92 11.09
N ASN A 344 -12.88 36.44 12.31
CA ASN A 344 -11.94 37.38 12.95
C ASN A 344 -10.67 36.69 13.41
N HIS A 345 -10.72 35.44 13.91
CA HIS A 345 -9.54 34.63 14.24
C HIS A 345 -8.68 34.20 13.03
N LYS A 346 -9.24 34.20 11.81
CA LYS A 346 -8.46 33.94 10.57
C LYS A 346 -7.73 35.18 10.03
N LYS A 347 -7.88 36.35 10.64
CA LYS A 347 -7.19 37.59 10.24
C LYS A 347 -5.92 37.87 11.05
N ILE A 348 -5.53 36.94 11.93
CA ILE A 348 -4.24 36.90 12.61
C ILE A 348 -3.38 35.80 11.98
#